data_94abeb8b5c3da10d36dff78b1d5957d1
#
_entry.id   94abeb8b5c3da10d36dff78b1d5957d1
#
_cell.length_a   1.000
_cell.length_b   1.000
_cell.length_c   1.000
_cell.angle_alpha   90.00
_cell.angle_beta   90.00
_cell.angle_gamma   90.00
#
_symmetry.space_group_name_H-M   'P 1'
#
loop_
_entity.id
_entity.type
_entity.pdbx_description
1 polymer ?
#
loop_
_entity_poly.entity_id
_entity_poly.type
_entity_poly.pdbx_seq_one_letter_code
_entity_poly.pdbx_strand_id
1 'polypeptide(L)'
;MIRNRSINIALFAGALLLIIFQALFLGVAAPKDYYLIHDWIFYGINYIIIIFLFFLLYSKNEYIRWIQWMLGLILLVINTSFFYYMGDVNVVVSKSPDKQHELILKEYKKMNYETVRLKRKGLFFGKQTVAFKGSSTYKTIEEEAFQINWVSGDTAVVTYLTSGNGTLQQRIFSFRNADYISYKYVAVSLTGKWLEQDNPHNYIMYNGGEIVYAKDGQLYYYSDHDTEQQGIFSLVIKGDEKKPSFTVVLNADCIFGDDGLIKDGGTITLSPITFEESEGKVYYKQ
;
A
#
# COMPACT_ATOMS: atom_id res chain seq x y z
N MET A 1 28.56 -42.38 14.64
CA MET A 1 28.23 -41.09 15.25
C MET A 1 27.18 -41.34 16.33
N ILE A 2 27.51 -41.15 17.61
CA ILE A 2 26.56 -41.33 18.73
C ILE A 2 25.58 -40.13 18.62
N ARG A 3 24.36 -40.42 18.25
CA ARG A 3 23.32 -39.39 18.07
C ARG A 3 22.96 -38.86 19.47
N ASN A 4 23.37 -37.64 19.79
CA ASN A 4 23.11 -37.01 21.07
C ASN A 4 21.60 -36.80 21.24
N ARG A 5 21.01 -37.42 22.28
CA ARG A 5 19.56 -37.35 22.56
C ARG A 5 19.08 -35.90 22.72
N SER A 6 19.88 -35.03 23.29
CA SER A 6 19.56 -33.62 23.48
C SER A 6 19.43 -32.88 22.15
N ILE A 7 20.31 -33.17 21.17
CA ILE A 7 20.23 -32.57 19.81
C ILE A 7 18.94 -32.98 19.09
N ASN A 8 18.56 -34.27 19.21
CA ASN A 8 17.33 -34.73 18.58
C ASN A 8 16.08 -34.09 19.20
N ILE A 9 16.06 -33.91 20.52
CA ILE A 9 14.97 -33.24 21.21
C ILE A 9 14.90 -31.78 20.75
N ALA A 10 16.04 -31.08 20.64
CA ALA A 10 16.08 -29.69 20.18
C ALA A 10 15.59 -29.55 18.72
N LEU A 11 16.05 -30.44 17.81
CA LEU A 11 15.62 -30.44 16.43
C LEU A 11 14.11 -30.71 16.30
N PHE A 12 13.59 -31.68 17.08
CA PHE A 12 12.17 -31.99 17.08
C PHE A 12 11.34 -30.82 17.62
N ALA A 13 11.72 -30.25 18.75
CA ALA A 13 11.02 -29.11 19.32
C ALA A 13 11.06 -27.90 18.40
N GLY A 14 12.21 -27.63 17.78
CA GLY A 14 12.34 -26.55 16.79
C GLY A 14 11.45 -26.75 15.58
N ALA A 15 11.48 -27.95 14.97
CA ALA A 15 10.61 -28.25 13.83
C ALA A 15 9.11 -28.12 14.19
N LEU A 16 8.72 -28.66 15.35
CA LEU A 16 7.35 -28.61 15.84
C LEU A 16 6.87 -27.16 16.05
N LEU A 17 7.69 -26.32 16.69
CA LEU A 17 7.37 -24.90 16.90
C LEU A 17 7.18 -24.16 15.58
N LEU A 18 8.06 -24.40 14.59
CA LEU A 18 7.96 -23.75 13.28
C LEU A 18 6.72 -24.24 12.51
N ILE A 19 6.37 -25.52 12.58
CA ILE A 19 5.16 -26.08 11.97
C ILE A 19 3.91 -25.48 12.64
N ILE A 20 3.88 -25.38 13.97
CA ILE A 20 2.78 -24.75 14.71
C ILE A 20 2.63 -23.27 14.28
N PHE A 21 3.75 -22.54 14.19
CA PHE A 21 3.73 -21.16 13.73
C PHE A 21 3.09 -21.04 12.33
N GLN A 22 3.46 -21.90 11.38
CA GLN A 22 2.89 -21.87 10.04
C GLN A 22 1.40 -22.28 10.03
N ALA A 23 1.02 -23.28 10.84
CA ALA A 23 -0.38 -23.67 10.97
C ALA A 23 -1.24 -22.54 11.55
N LEU A 24 -0.74 -21.81 12.54
CA LEU A 24 -1.40 -20.64 13.11
C LEU A 24 -1.46 -19.49 12.10
N PHE A 25 -0.38 -19.27 11.33
CA PHE A 25 -0.39 -18.27 10.27
C PHE A 25 -1.46 -18.56 9.23
N LEU A 26 -1.49 -19.77 8.67
CA LEU A 26 -2.44 -20.14 7.62
C LEU A 26 -3.88 -20.29 8.15
N GLY A 27 -4.08 -20.86 9.34
CA GLY A 27 -5.40 -21.15 9.90
C GLY A 27 -6.04 -19.98 10.66
N VAL A 28 -5.26 -19.05 11.16
CA VAL A 28 -5.77 -17.97 12.03
C VAL A 28 -5.46 -16.58 11.49
N ALA A 29 -4.21 -16.33 11.07
CA ALA A 29 -3.79 -15.00 10.68
C ALA A 29 -4.28 -14.64 9.26
N ALA A 30 -4.03 -15.48 8.27
CA ALA A 30 -4.40 -15.26 6.88
C ALA A 30 -5.93 -15.07 6.68
N PRO A 31 -6.82 -15.87 7.32
CA PRO A 31 -8.27 -15.65 7.23
C PRO A 31 -8.75 -14.32 7.84
N LYS A 32 -7.91 -13.64 8.62
CA LYS A 32 -8.18 -12.32 9.22
C LYS A 32 -7.45 -11.19 8.51
N ASP A 33 -7.02 -11.42 7.27
CA ASP A 33 -6.26 -10.49 6.43
C ASP A 33 -4.89 -10.07 6.98
N TYR A 34 -4.28 -10.90 7.84
CA TYR A 34 -2.92 -10.69 8.27
C TYR A 34 -1.97 -11.44 7.34
N TYR A 35 -1.09 -10.70 6.68
CA TYR A 35 -0.11 -11.23 5.74
C TYR A 35 1.31 -10.92 6.22
N LEU A 36 2.26 -11.74 5.81
CA LEU A 36 3.67 -11.40 5.95
C LEU A 36 4.00 -10.22 5.05
N ILE A 37 4.78 -9.27 5.57
CA ILE A 37 5.29 -8.16 4.75
C ILE A 37 6.24 -8.71 3.69
N HIS A 38 7.12 -9.63 4.08
CA HIS A 38 8.05 -10.33 3.21
C HIS A 38 7.74 -11.82 3.20
N ASP A 39 7.21 -12.35 2.12
CA ASP A 39 6.77 -13.75 2.02
C ASP A 39 7.92 -14.75 2.03
N TRP A 40 9.15 -14.32 1.69
CA TRP A 40 10.33 -15.18 1.79
C TRP A 40 10.53 -15.77 3.20
N ILE A 41 10.02 -15.10 4.25
CA ILE A 41 10.07 -15.60 5.64
C ILE A 41 9.35 -16.95 5.76
N PHE A 42 8.15 -17.07 5.14
CA PHE A 42 7.40 -18.32 5.16
C PHE A 42 8.17 -19.47 4.53
N TYR A 43 8.73 -19.23 3.34
CA TYR A 43 9.49 -20.24 2.61
C TYR A 43 10.84 -20.52 3.25
N GLY A 44 11.48 -19.53 3.88
CA GLY A 44 12.67 -19.68 4.67
C GLY A 44 12.46 -20.62 5.87
N ILE A 45 11.32 -20.48 6.55
CA ILE A 45 10.90 -21.39 7.62
C ILE A 45 10.72 -22.82 7.09
N ASN A 46 10.13 -23.02 5.92
CA ASN A 46 10.01 -24.33 5.29
C ASN A 46 11.36 -24.99 5.05
N TYR A 47 12.36 -24.26 4.56
CA TYR A 47 13.71 -24.78 4.38
C TYR A 47 14.30 -25.26 5.72
N ILE A 48 14.12 -24.49 6.79
CA ILE A 48 14.61 -24.88 8.12
C ILE A 48 13.89 -26.14 8.62
N ILE A 49 12.57 -26.24 8.42
CA ILE A 49 11.79 -27.43 8.80
C ILE A 49 12.29 -28.66 8.02
N ILE A 50 12.48 -28.55 6.70
CA ILE A 50 12.98 -29.64 5.86
C ILE A 50 14.36 -30.12 6.35
N ILE A 51 15.27 -29.19 6.68
CA ILE A 51 16.59 -29.50 7.20
C ILE A 51 16.48 -30.22 8.55
N PHE A 52 15.65 -29.71 9.47
CA PHE A 52 15.46 -30.33 10.79
C PHE A 52 14.90 -31.73 10.69
N LEU A 53 13.87 -31.93 9.86
CA LEU A 53 13.28 -33.25 9.61
C LEU A 53 14.28 -34.20 8.96
N PHE A 54 15.07 -33.72 8.01
CA PHE A 54 16.10 -34.52 7.35
C PHE A 54 17.11 -35.07 8.37
N PHE A 55 17.63 -34.22 9.26
CA PHE A 55 18.54 -34.66 10.30
C PHE A 55 17.87 -35.55 11.36
N LEU A 56 16.63 -35.30 11.69
CA LEU A 56 15.85 -36.04 12.66
C LEU A 56 15.58 -37.48 12.21
N LEU A 57 15.21 -37.65 10.94
CA LEU A 57 14.84 -38.93 10.37
C LEU A 57 16.01 -39.69 9.75
N TYR A 58 17.22 -39.13 9.80
CA TYR A 58 18.40 -39.72 9.15
C TYR A 58 18.65 -41.17 9.57
N SER A 59 18.59 -42.10 8.61
CA SER A 59 18.71 -43.53 8.80
C SER A 59 20.12 -44.01 8.55
N LYS A 60 20.54 -45.06 9.32
CA LYS A 60 21.79 -45.79 9.06
C LYS A 60 21.65 -46.79 7.89
N ASN A 61 20.43 -47.24 7.59
CA ASN A 61 20.14 -48.12 6.49
C ASN A 61 20.32 -47.35 5.16
N GLU A 62 21.15 -47.89 4.29
CA GLU A 62 21.49 -47.23 3.04
C GLU A 62 20.29 -47.03 2.10
N TYR A 63 19.41 -48.00 2.03
CA TYR A 63 18.21 -47.95 1.18
C TYR A 63 17.22 -46.84 1.68
N ILE A 64 16.99 -46.80 2.99
CA ILE A 64 16.14 -45.77 3.61
C ILE A 64 16.77 -44.38 3.42
N ARG A 65 18.10 -44.29 3.51
CA ARG A 65 18.85 -43.03 3.33
C ARG A 65 18.67 -42.48 1.91
N TRP A 66 18.72 -43.34 0.88
CA TRP A 66 18.43 -42.92 -0.49
C TRP A 66 17.02 -42.39 -0.66
N ILE A 67 16.02 -43.05 -0.07
CA ILE A 67 14.62 -42.56 -0.06
C ILE A 67 14.53 -41.20 0.63
N GLN A 68 15.22 -41.01 1.74
CA GLN A 68 15.24 -39.74 2.47
C GLN A 68 15.85 -38.59 1.64
N TRP A 69 16.96 -38.88 0.94
CA TRP A 69 17.57 -37.89 0.05
C TRP A 69 16.63 -37.51 -1.10
N MET A 70 16.00 -38.51 -1.73
CA MET A 70 15.01 -38.24 -2.80
C MET A 70 13.83 -37.41 -2.27
N LEU A 71 13.25 -37.78 -1.15
CA LEU A 71 12.12 -37.06 -0.56
C LEU A 71 12.51 -35.62 -0.16
N GLY A 72 13.68 -35.46 0.47
CA GLY A 72 14.22 -34.14 0.80
C GLY A 72 14.40 -33.25 -0.43
N LEU A 73 14.96 -33.82 -1.52
CA LEU A 73 15.12 -33.08 -2.78
C LEU A 73 13.77 -32.68 -3.38
N ILE A 74 12.79 -33.58 -3.38
CA ILE A 74 11.44 -33.27 -3.86
C ILE A 74 10.82 -32.12 -3.07
N LEU A 75 10.90 -32.16 -1.73
CA LEU A 75 10.38 -31.10 -0.87
C LEU A 75 11.09 -29.76 -1.11
N LEU A 76 12.41 -29.77 -1.32
CA LEU A 76 13.17 -28.57 -1.65
C LEU A 76 12.74 -27.99 -2.99
N VAL A 77 12.57 -28.83 -4.03
CA VAL A 77 12.11 -28.36 -5.35
C VAL A 77 10.70 -27.78 -5.26
N ILE A 78 9.79 -28.45 -4.56
CA ILE A 78 8.42 -27.95 -4.35
C ILE A 78 8.44 -26.59 -3.63
N ASN A 79 9.16 -26.49 -2.51
CA ASN A 79 9.23 -25.23 -1.75
C ASN A 79 9.86 -24.10 -2.58
N THR A 80 10.92 -24.39 -3.34
CA THR A 80 11.56 -23.40 -4.21
C THR A 80 10.62 -22.94 -5.32
N SER A 81 9.85 -23.86 -5.90
CA SER A 81 8.85 -23.52 -6.92
C SER A 81 7.76 -22.60 -6.35
N PHE A 82 7.22 -22.93 -5.18
CA PHE A 82 6.25 -22.07 -4.51
C PHE A 82 6.86 -20.72 -4.13
N PHE A 83 8.09 -20.68 -3.63
CA PHE A 83 8.80 -19.44 -3.36
C PHE A 83 8.93 -18.57 -4.62
N TYR A 84 9.34 -19.16 -5.75
CA TYR A 84 9.48 -18.43 -7.00
C TYR A 84 8.17 -17.82 -7.49
N TYR A 85 7.05 -18.54 -7.36
CA TYR A 85 5.77 -18.04 -7.86
C TYR A 85 5.03 -17.14 -6.86
N MET A 86 5.08 -17.44 -5.58
CA MET A 86 4.26 -16.79 -4.56
C MET A 86 5.06 -16.00 -3.53
N GLY A 87 6.32 -16.31 -3.32
CA GLY A 87 7.17 -15.69 -2.31
C GLY A 87 8.02 -14.54 -2.83
N ASP A 88 8.20 -14.44 -4.15
CA ASP A 88 8.95 -13.34 -4.77
C ASP A 88 8.04 -12.13 -4.95
N VAL A 89 8.20 -11.16 -4.03
CA VAL A 89 7.36 -9.98 -3.93
C VAL A 89 8.20 -8.72 -3.91
N ASN A 90 7.70 -7.66 -4.53
CA ASN A 90 8.20 -6.31 -4.37
C ASN A 90 7.52 -5.67 -3.16
N VAL A 91 8.31 -5.08 -2.27
CA VAL A 91 7.81 -4.36 -1.09
C VAL A 91 8.43 -2.98 -1.07
N VAL A 92 7.57 -1.96 -1.08
CA VAL A 92 7.95 -0.56 -0.93
C VAL A 92 7.48 -0.07 0.42
N VAL A 93 8.39 0.54 1.17
CA VAL A 93 8.11 1.13 2.48
C VAL A 93 8.46 2.61 2.42
N SER A 94 7.45 3.46 2.54
CA SER A 94 7.61 4.91 2.62
C SER A 94 7.14 5.42 3.97
N LYS A 95 7.91 6.30 4.59
CA LYS A 95 7.58 6.90 5.89
C LYS A 95 7.22 8.37 5.71
N SER A 96 6.25 8.84 6.51
CA SER A 96 5.93 10.25 6.59
C SER A 96 7.14 11.08 7.04
N PRO A 97 7.20 12.39 6.71
CA PRO A 97 8.29 13.27 7.10
C PRO A 97 8.55 13.28 8.62
N ASP A 98 7.50 13.21 9.42
CA ASP A 98 7.55 13.13 10.88
C ASP A 98 7.81 11.71 11.42
N LYS A 99 7.90 10.69 10.52
CA LYS A 99 8.09 9.27 10.82
C LYS A 99 7.01 8.61 11.69
N GLN A 100 5.86 9.26 11.85
CA GLN A 100 4.76 8.70 12.64
C GLN A 100 3.92 7.70 11.85
N HIS A 101 3.89 7.84 10.52
CA HIS A 101 3.13 6.98 9.62
C HIS A 101 4.01 6.26 8.63
N GLU A 102 3.55 5.10 8.20
CA GLU A 102 4.25 4.25 7.25
C GLU A 102 3.26 3.70 6.22
N LEU A 103 3.57 3.90 4.94
CA LEU A 103 2.87 3.27 3.83
C LEU A 103 3.69 2.07 3.35
N ILE A 104 3.10 0.89 3.40
CA ILE A 104 3.68 -0.34 2.86
C ILE A 104 2.84 -0.77 1.66
N LEU A 105 3.46 -0.83 0.50
CA LEU A 105 2.89 -1.38 -0.72
C LEU A 105 3.58 -2.71 -1.03
N LYS A 106 2.80 -3.72 -1.40
CA LYS A 106 3.28 -5.05 -1.73
C LYS A 106 2.71 -5.50 -3.06
N GLU A 107 3.57 -5.97 -3.95
CA GLU A 107 3.23 -6.46 -5.28
C GLU A 107 3.84 -7.84 -5.50
N TYR A 108 3.02 -8.79 -6.00
CA TYR A 108 3.47 -10.13 -6.35
C TYR A 108 4.00 -10.13 -7.78
N LYS A 109 5.28 -10.46 -7.99
CA LYS A 109 5.92 -10.39 -9.31
C LYS A 109 5.33 -11.36 -10.33
N LYS A 110 5.06 -12.61 -9.92
CA LYS A 110 4.65 -13.69 -10.83
C LYS A 110 3.14 -13.98 -10.82
N MET A 111 2.44 -13.52 -9.79
CA MET A 111 1.01 -13.72 -9.66
C MET A 111 0.25 -12.51 -10.20
N ASN A 112 -0.89 -12.77 -10.84
CA ASN A 112 -1.80 -11.73 -11.35
C ASN A 112 -2.64 -11.12 -10.21
N TYR A 113 -2.00 -10.77 -9.12
CA TYR A 113 -2.62 -10.04 -8.02
C TYR A 113 -2.36 -8.55 -8.16
N GLU A 114 -3.32 -7.76 -7.72
CA GLU A 114 -3.16 -6.31 -7.60
C GLU A 114 -2.16 -5.98 -6.50
N THR A 115 -1.52 -4.83 -6.62
CA THR A 115 -0.70 -4.25 -5.55
C THR A 115 -1.57 -3.93 -4.35
N VAL A 116 -1.18 -4.36 -3.16
CA VAL A 116 -1.96 -4.17 -1.93
C VAL A 116 -1.24 -3.25 -0.96
N ARG A 117 -2.03 -2.52 -0.15
CA ARG A 117 -1.52 -1.79 1.01
C ARG A 117 -1.55 -2.70 2.23
N LEU A 118 -0.46 -2.69 2.99
CA LEU A 118 -0.37 -3.35 4.29
C LEU A 118 -0.25 -2.31 5.41
N LYS A 119 -1.08 -2.43 6.44
CA LYS A 119 -0.91 -1.69 7.70
C LYS A 119 -0.11 -2.57 8.65
N ARG A 120 1.12 -2.14 9.00
CA ARG A 120 2.03 -2.91 9.86
C ARG A 120 1.38 -3.32 11.18
N LYS A 121 1.59 -4.56 11.55
CA LYS A 121 1.21 -5.17 12.83
C LYS A 121 2.37 -6.00 13.37
N GLY A 122 3.19 -5.39 14.20
CA GLY A 122 4.44 -6.00 14.69
C GLY A 122 5.56 -5.99 13.65
N LEU A 123 6.54 -6.89 13.79
CA LEU A 123 7.77 -6.88 12.98
C LEU A 123 7.57 -7.45 11.58
N PHE A 124 6.79 -8.52 11.43
CA PHE A 124 6.73 -9.32 10.21
C PHE A 124 5.38 -9.27 9.49
N PHE A 125 4.33 -8.81 10.19
CA PHE A 125 2.96 -8.86 9.69
C PHE A 125 2.45 -7.49 9.30
N GLY A 126 1.55 -7.48 8.30
CA GLY A 126 0.71 -6.35 7.95
C GLY A 126 -0.73 -6.81 7.73
N LYS A 127 -1.70 -5.98 8.11
CA LYS A 127 -3.09 -6.19 7.77
C LYS A 127 -3.39 -5.51 6.44
N GLN A 128 -3.92 -6.25 5.49
CA GLN A 128 -4.39 -5.69 4.22
C GLN A 128 -5.59 -4.79 4.48
N THR A 129 -5.54 -3.54 4.02
CA THR A 129 -6.60 -2.56 4.26
C THR A 129 -7.25 -2.07 2.97
N VAL A 130 -6.46 -1.85 1.92
CA VAL A 130 -6.94 -1.32 0.64
C VAL A 130 -6.12 -1.93 -0.49
N ALA A 131 -6.79 -2.40 -1.53
CA ALA A 131 -6.17 -2.80 -2.78
C ALA A 131 -5.79 -1.57 -3.61
N PHE A 132 -4.70 -1.69 -4.34
CA PHE A 132 -4.26 -0.70 -5.31
C PHE A 132 -4.99 -0.95 -6.62
N LYS A 133 -5.76 0.03 -7.12
CA LYS A 133 -6.46 -0.11 -8.39
C LYS A 133 -5.46 -0.06 -9.55
N GLY A 134 -5.44 -1.09 -10.36
CA GLY A 134 -4.58 -1.19 -11.53
C GLY A 134 -4.93 -2.41 -12.38
N SER A 135 -4.19 -2.63 -13.45
CA SER A 135 -4.27 -3.89 -14.21
C SER A 135 -3.59 -5.00 -13.42
N SER A 136 -4.23 -6.17 -13.30
CA SER A 136 -3.63 -7.34 -12.66
C SER A 136 -2.39 -7.85 -13.39
N THR A 137 -2.21 -7.47 -14.65
CA THR A 137 -1.09 -7.90 -15.52
C THR A 137 0.07 -6.92 -15.55
N TYR A 138 -0.16 -5.63 -15.22
CA TYR A 138 0.89 -4.62 -15.20
C TYR A 138 1.46 -4.47 -13.79
N LYS A 139 2.76 -4.63 -13.64
CA LYS A 139 3.48 -4.62 -12.37
C LYS A 139 4.07 -3.25 -12.10
N THR A 140 3.26 -2.39 -11.52
CA THR A 140 3.57 -0.97 -11.29
C THR A 140 4.84 -0.75 -10.47
N ILE A 141 5.10 -1.59 -9.44
CA ILE A 141 6.29 -1.46 -8.60
C ILE A 141 7.51 -2.06 -9.31
N GLU A 142 7.36 -3.19 -9.98
CA GLU A 142 8.45 -3.85 -10.73
C GLU A 142 8.94 -2.97 -11.89
N GLU A 143 8.02 -2.27 -12.55
CA GLU A 143 8.32 -1.34 -13.66
C GLU A 143 8.77 0.06 -13.18
N GLU A 144 8.90 0.26 -11.88
CA GLU A 144 9.24 1.57 -11.27
C GLU A 144 8.30 2.71 -11.71
N ALA A 145 7.09 2.36 -12.14
CA ALA A 145 6.10 3.28 -12.70
C ALA A 145 5.18 3.86 -11.62
N PHE A 146 5.76 4.33 -10.53
CA PHE A 146 5.03 4.96 -9.41
C PHE A 146 5.90 5.99 -8.70
N GLN A 147 5.23 6.91 -8.01
CA GLN A 147 5.84 7.89 -7.11
C GLN A 147 5.00 8.04 -5.84
N ILE A 148 5.64 8.15 -4.70
CA ILE A 148 4.97 8.36 -3.41
C ILE A 148 5.35 9.73 -2.87
N ASN A 149 4.36 10.60 -2.72
CA ASN A 149 4.52 11.92 -2.13
C ASN A 149 3.71 12.02 -0.84
N TRP A 150 4.32 12.54 0.23
CA TRP A 150 3.60 12.88 1.45
C TRP A 150 3.17 14.34 1.37
N VAL A 151 1.88 14.57 1.14
CA VAL A 151 1.32 15.93 1.04
C VAL A 151 1.03 16.55 2.40
N SER A 152 0.99 15.71 3.45
CA SER A 152 0.95 16.09 4.86
C SER A 152 1.57 14.97 5.69
N GLY A 153 1.81 15.19 6.99
CA GLY A 153 2.34 14.15 7.87
C GLY A 153 1.46 12.89 7.96
N ASP A 154 0.18 13.01 7.64
CA ASP A 154 -0.83 11.95 7.78
C ASP A 154 -1.46 11.48 6.45
N THR A 155 -0.99 11.99 5.31
CA THR A 155 -1.58 11.66 4.01
C THR A 155 -0.50 11.45 2.95
N ALA A 156 -0.45 10.23 2.41
CA ALA A 156 0.40 9.87 1.28
C ALA A 156 -0.42 9.81 0.00
N VAL A 157 0.13 10.35 -1.08
CA VAL A 157 -0.43 10.29 -2.44
C VAL A 157 0.51 9.44 -3.28
N VAL A 158 -0.02 8.40 -3.90
CA VAL A 158 0.71 7.54 -4.82
C VAL A 158 0.23 7.82 -6.23
N THR A 159 1.11 8.39 -7.04
CA THR A 159 0.91 8.54 -8.50
C THR A 159 1.47 7.30 -9.19
N TYR A 160 0.74 6.73 -10.15
CA TYR A 160 1.15 5.47 -10.76
C TYR A 160 0.55 5.27 -12.16
N LEU A 161 1.17 4.39 -12.95
CA LEU A 161 0.63 3.87 -14.20
C LEU A 161 -0.01 2.50 -13.98
N THR A 162 -1.09 2.24 -14.71
CA THR A 162 -1.77 0.93 -14.74
C THR A 162 -1.40 0.09 -15.95
N SER A 163 -0.70 0.69 -16.91
CA SER A 163 -0.15 0.05 -18.12
C SER A 163 0.97 0.92 -18.69
N GLY A 164 1.84 0.36 -19.53
CA GLY A 164 2.97 1.08 -20.11
C GLY A 164 2.60 2.32 -20.94
N ASN A 165 1.40 2.34 -21.53
CA ASN A 165 0.87 3.47 -22.29
C ASN A 165 -0.38 4.08 -21.62
N GLY A 166 -0.56 3.83 -20.32
CA GLY A 166 -1.72 4.29 -19.57
C GLY A 166 -1.63 5.74 -19.14
N THR A 167 -2.78 6.28 -18.76
CA THR A 167 -2.85 7.59 -18.09
C THR A 167 -2.38 7.46 -16.64
N LEU A 168 -1.72 8.49 -16.13
CA LEU A 168 -1.36 8.60 -14.72
C LEU A 168 -2.62 8.60 -13.86
N GLN A 169 -2.57 7.82 -12.80
CA GLN A 169 -3.61 7.75 -11.78
C GLN A 169 -3.02 8.11 -10.42
N GLN A 170 -3.87 8.51 -9.49
CA GLN A 170 -3.48 8.70 -8.11
C GLN A 170 -4.34 7.88 -7.16
N ARG A 171 -3.69 7.39 -6.09
CA ARG A 171 -4.34 6.78 -4.95
C ARG A 171 -3.90 7.47 -3.66
N ILE A 172 -4.87 7.89 -2.88
CA ILE A 172 -4.64 8.61 -1.63
C ILE A 172 -4.76 7.63 -0.46
N PHE A 173 -3.81 7.72 0.45
CA PHE A 173 -3.77 6.94 1.69
C PHE A 173 -3.74 7.88 2.87
N SER A 174 -4.91 8.13 3.46
CA SER A 174 -5.02 8.87 4.71
C SER A 174 -4.78 7.94 5.90
N PHE A 175 -4.05 8.44 6.89
CA PHE A 175 -3.79 7.79 8.17
C PHE A 175 -4.57 8.43 9.31
N ARG A 176 -5.41 9.43 8.99
CA ARG A 176 -6.28 10.08 9.98
C ARG A 176 -7.28 9.08 10.52
N ASN A 177 -7.55 9.22 11.81
CA ASN A 177 -8.65 8.46 12.41
C ASN A 177 -9.97 9.08 11.97
N ALA A 178 -10.76 8.27 11.27
CA ALA A 178 -12.06 8.65 10.73
C ALA A 178 -13.23 7.95 11.45
N ASP A 179 -12.96 7.19 12.51
CA ASP A 179 -13.96 6.33 13.18
C ASP A 179 -15.15 7.10 13.75
N TYR A 180 -14.98 8.39 13.98
CA TYR A 180 -16.02 9.28 14.54
C TYR A 180 -16.56 10.31 13.55
N ILE A 181 -16.16 10.25 12.29
CA ILE A 181 -16.57 11.20 11.26
C ILE A 181 -17.59 10.51 10.34
N SER A 182 -18.83 11.05 10.30
CA SER A 182 -19.82 10.62 9.31
C SER A 182 -19.30 10.83 7.89
N TYR A 183 -19.73 10.00 6.96
CA TYR A 183 -19.39 10.17 5.54
C TYR A 183 -19.75 11.57 5.07
N LYS A 184 -18.83 12.24 4.38
CA LYS A 184 -19.00 13.58 3.82
C LYS A 184 -18.63 13.56 2.35
N TYR A 185 -19.37 14.35 1.56
CA TYR A 185 -19.01 14.63 0.18
C TYR A 185 -17.95 15.73 0.17
N VAL A 186 -16.70 15.36 -0.14
CA VAL A 186 -15.57 16.30 -0.14
C VAL A 186 -15.82 17.46 -1.11
N ALA A 187 -16.34 17.18 -2.30
CA ALA A 187 -16.66 18.20 -3.29
C ALA A 187 -17.59 19.28 -2.71
N VAL A 188 -18.69 18.89 -2.06
CA VAL A 188 -19.63 19.82 -1.42
C VAL A 188 -18.95 20.63 -0.31
N SER A 189 -18.13 19.97 0.49
CA SER A 189 -17.42 20.62 1.61
C SER A 189 -16.42 21.70 1.15
N LEU A 190 -15.94 21.59 -0.11
CA LEU A 190 -15.01 22.54 -0.74
C LEU A 190 -15.71 23.82 -1.24
N THR A 191 -17.05 23.93 -1.15
CA THR A 191 -17.77 25.10 -1.64
C THR A 191 -17.14 26.41 -1.18
N GLY A 192 -16.87 27.31 -2.12
CA GLY A 192 -16.20 28.57 -1.91
C GLY A 192 -14.92 28.72 -2.73
N LYS A 193 -14.16 29.75 -2.42
CA LYS A 193 -12.91 30.09 -3.10
C LYS A 193 -11.72 29.84 -2.17
N TRP A 194 -10.69 29.21 -2.73
CA TRP A 194 -9.47 28.83 -2.02
C TRP A 194 -8.27 29.41 -2.75
N LEU A 195 -7.46 30.21 -2.06
CA LEU A 195 -6.32 30.90 -2.62
C LEU A 195 -5.03 30.17 -2.30
N GLU A 196 -4.11 30.02 -3.25
CA GLU A 196 -2.78 29.49 -3.01
C GLU A 196 -2.02 30.38 -2.04
N GLN A 197 -1.40 29.78 -1.03
CA GLN A 197 -0.73 30.51 0.07
C GLN A 197 0.40 31.40 -0.45
N ASP A 198 1.21 30.90 -1.39
CA ASP A 198 2.38 31.59 -1.91
C ASP A 198 2.06 32.50 -3.10
N ASN A 199 0.95 32.26 -3.79
CA ASN A 199 0.52 33.03 -4.96
C ASN A 199 -1.00 33.16 -5.00
N PRO A 200 -1.59 34.20 -4.37
CA PRO A 200 -3.05 34.39 -4.32
C PRO A 200 -3.74 34.62 -5.68
N HIS A 201 -2.99 34.81 -6.77
CA HIS A 201 -3.54 34.83 -8.12
C HIS A 201 -3.95 33.43 -8.60
N ASN A 202 -3.34 32.39 -8.03
CA ASN A 202 -3.75 31.02 -8.23
C ASN A 202 -4.85 30.69 -7.21
N TYR A 203 -5.93 30.10 -7.70
CA TYR A 203 -7.05 29.71 -6.83
C TYR A 203 -7.81 28.53 -7.38
N ILE A 204 -8.52 27.85 -6.50
CA ILE A 204 -9.56 26.91 -6.87
C ILE A 204 -10.88 27.41 -6.30
N MET A 205 -11.95 27.36 -7.09
CA MET A 205 -13.30 27.70 -6.67
C MET A 205 -14.25 26.55 -6.99
N TYR A 206 -15.00 26.12 -5.99
CA TYR A 206 -16.06 25.14 -6.15
C TYR A 206 -17.42 25.81 -5.92
N ASN A 207 -18.32 25.67 -6.90
CA ASN A 207 -19.66 26.23 -6.81
C ASN A 207 -20.67 25.32 -7.53
N GLY A 208 -21.48 24.58 -6.75
CA GLY A 208 -22.65 23.86 -7.28
C GLY A 208 -22.36 22.84 -8.39
N GLY A 209 -21.21 22.13 -8.34
CA GLY A 209 -20.83 21.13 -9.34
C GLY A 209 -19.86 21.64 -10.40
N GLU A 210 -19.56 22.95 -10.40
CA GLU A 210 -18.52 23.53 -11.24
C GLU A 210 -17.26 23.79 -10.43
N ILE A 211 -16.10 23.43 -10.99
CA ILE A 211 -14.79 23.72 -10.42
C ILE A 211 -14.02 24.60 -11.39
N VAL A 212 -13.57 25.75 -10.89
CA VAL A 212 -12.67 26.64 -11.62
C VAL A 212 -11.31 26.58 -10.96
N TYR A 213 -10.30 26.20 -11.72
CA TYR A 213 -8.91 26.22 -11.27
C TYR A 213 -8.14 27.28 -12.07
N ALA A 214 -7.72 28.33 -11.38
CA ALA A 214 -6.83 29.36 -11.90
C ALA A 214 -5.39 29.05 -11.53
N LYS A 215 -4.53 28.92 -12.52
CA LYS A 215 -3.10 28.65 -12.33
C LYS A 215 -2.28 29.42 -13.38
N ASP A 216 -1.33 30.19 -12.91
CA ASP A 216 -0.35 30.92 -13.75
C ASP A 216 -1.02 31.76 -14.87
N GLY A 217 -2.17 32.39 -14.52
CA GLY A 217 -2.95 33.21 -15.44
C GLY A 217 -3.86 32.46 -16.39
N GLN A 218 -3.92 31.14 -16.30
CA GLN A 218 -4.86 30.29 -17.07
C GLN A 218 -6.02 29.84 -16.21
N LEU A 219 -7.19 29.70 -16.82
CA LEU A 219 -8.40 29.20 -16.18
C LEU A 219 -8.77 27.84 -16.77
N TYR A 220 -9.00 26.87 -15.89
CA TYR A 220 -9.42 25.53 -16.22
C TYR A 220 -10.78 25.25 -15.56
N TYR A 221 -11.69 24.66 -16.32
CA TYR A 221 -13.06 24.38 -15.89
C TYR A 221 -13.29 22.87 -15.85
N TYR A 222 -13.79 22.39 -14.71
CA TYR A 222 -14.14 20.99 -14.48
C TYR A 222 -15.57 20.90 -13.96
N SER A 223 -16.17 19.74 -14.16
CA SER A 223 -17.48 19.37 -13.66
C SER A 223 -17.38 18.28 -12.59
N ASP A 224 -18.48 17.98 -11.93
CA ASP A 224 -18.54 16.84 -10.99
C ASP A 224 -18.17 15.51 -11.65
N HIS A 225 -18.40 15.35 -12.97
CA HIS A 225 -18.02 14.15 -13.72
C HIS A 225 -16.49 13.97 -13.83
N ASP A 226 -15.74 15.05 -13.72
CA ASP A 226 -14.28 15.04 -13.74
C ASP A 226 -13.69 14.70 -12.35
N THR A 227 -14.53 14.41 -11.35
CA THR A 227 -14.10 14.19 -9.97
C THR A 227 -14.25 12.75 -9.53
N GLU A 228 -13.33 12.30 -8.68
CA GLU A 228 -13.38 11.00 -8.00
C GLU A 228 -13.04 11.19 -6.53
N GLN A 229 -14.00 10.98 -5.65
CA GLN A 229 -13.75 11.03 -4.22
C GLN A 229 -13.02 9.78 -3.75
N GLN A 230 -11.92 9.95 -3.00
CA GLN A 230 -11.15 8.87 -2.40
C GLN A 230 -11.09 9.04 -0.88
N GLY A 231 -11.99 8.34 -0.18
CA GLY A 231 -12.19 8.49 1.26
C GLY A 231 -13.01 9.75 1.59
N ILE A 232 -12.85 10.26 2.82
CA ILE A 232 -13.60 11.40 3.34
C ILE A 232 -12.77 12.69 3.43
N PHE A 233 -11.52 12.67 2.98
CA PHE A 233 -10.60 13.80 3.06
C PHE A 233 -9.97 14.17 1.72
N SER A 234 -10.33 13.51 0.63
CA SER A 234 -9.66 13.75 -0.64
C SER A 234 -10.55 13.58 -1.85
N LEU A 235 -10.28 14.40 -2.87
CA LEU A 235 -10.95 14.44 -4.14
C LEU A 235 -9.90 14.49 -5.26
N VAL A 236 -9.97 13.56 -6.20
CA VAL A 236 -9.16 13.57 -7.41
C VAL A 236 -9.93 14.32 -8.49
N ILE A 237 -9.29 15.29 -9.13
CA ILE A 237 -9.83 16.05 -10.25
C ILE A 237 -9.05 15.61 -11.50
N LYS A 238 -9.76 15.02 -12.44
CA LYS A 238 -9.20 14.47 -13.67
C LYS A 238 -9.29 15.51 -14.78
N GLY A 239 -8.15 15.87 -15.32
CA GLY A 239 -8.04 16.69 -16.51
C GLY A 239 -7.93 15.83 -17.78
N ASP A 240 -7.55 16.49 -18.84
CA ASP A 240 -7.28 15.91 -20.16
C ASP A 240 -5.94 16.47 -20.68
N GLU A 241 -5.66 16.33 -21.97
CA GLU A 241 -4.45 16.88 -22.59
C GLU A 241 -4.32 18.42 -22.46
N LYS A 242 -5.42 19.13 -22.21
CA LYS A 242 -5.48 20.59 -22.12
C LYS A 242 -5.69 21.11 -20.70
N LYS A 243 -6.11 20.24 -19.79
CA LYS A 243 -6.43 20.56 -18.40
C LYS A 243 -5.59 19.72 -17.44
N PRO A 244 -4.92 20.31 -16.45
CA PRO A 244 -4.13 19.55 -15.50
C PRO A 244 -5.00 18.64 -14.63
N SER A 245 -4.49 17.47 -14.31
CA SER A 245 -5.06 16.59 -13.30
C SER A 245 -4.38 16.81 -11.95
N PHE A 246 -5.15 16.83 -10.88
CA PHE A 246 -4.62 17.03 -9.54
C PHE A 246 -5.54 16.44 -8.46
N THR A 247 -4.98 16.25 -7.28
CA THR A 247 -5.72 15.81 -6.09
C THR A 247 -5.84 16.95 -5.10
N VAL A 248 -7.03 17.12 -4.55
CA VAL A 248 -7.31 18.00 -3.40
C VAL A 248 -7.35 17.15 -2.14
N VAL A 249 -6.54 17.50 -1.15
CA VAL A 249 -6.53 16.87 0.17
C VAL A 249 -6.94 17.91 1.22
N LEU A 250 -7.96 17.60 2.00
CA LEU A 250 -8.35 18.43 3.16
C LEU A 250 -7.30 18.29 4.25
N ASN A 251 -6.72 19.37 4.73
CA ASN A 251 -5.73 19.32 5.80
C ASN A 251 -6.37 19.11 7.19
N ALA A 252 -5.55 18.87 8.21
CA ALA A 252 -6.04 18.53 9.55
C ALA A 252 -6.76 19.69 10.25
N ASP A 253 -6.54 20.92 9.79
CA ASP A 253 -7.17 22.15 10.27
C ASP A 253 -8.58 22.39 9.72
N CYS A 254 -9.05 21.56 8.77
CA CYS A 254 -10.41 21.64 8.25
C CYS A 254 -11.43 21.27 9.32
N ILE A 255 -12.16 22.29 9.81
CA ILE A 255 -13.29 22.12 10.72
C ILE A 255 -14.57 22.27 9.90
N PHE A 256 -15.47 21.29 10.02
CA PHE A 256 -16.76 21.33 9.33
C PHE A 256 -17.82 22.05 10.14
N GLY A 257 -18.60 22.88 9.48
CA GLY A 257 -19.81 23.49 10.04
C GLY A 257 -20.99 22.51 10.07
N ASP A 258 -22.09 22.94 10.68
CA ASP A 258 -23.34 22.16 10.73
C ASP A 258 -23.96 21.98 9.35
N ASP A 259 -23.65 22.88 8.42
CA ASP A 259 -24.01 22.84 6.99
C ASP A 259 -23.15 21.86 6.16
N GLY A 260 -22.14 21.26 6.78
CA GLY A 260 -21.20 20.34 6.13
C GLY A 260 -20.08 21.04 5.35
N LEU A 261 -20.05 22.37 5.31
CA LEU A 261 -18.97 23.13 4.68
C LEU A 261 -17.77 23.28 5.61
N ILE A 262 -16.60 23.49 5.00
CA ILE A 262 -15.38 23.79 5.77
C ILE A 262 -15.46 25.25 6.24
N LYS A 263 -15.25 25.48 7.54
CA LYS A 263 -15.20 26.82 8.13
C LYS A 263 -13.97 27.60 7.65
N ASP A 264 -14.05 28.92 7.76
CA ASP A 264 -12.92 29.80 7.48
C ASP A 264 -11.71 29.44 8.36
N GLY A 265 -10.51 29.57 7.79
CA GLY A 265 -9.25 29.18 8.41
C GLY A 265 -8.81 27.72 8.15
N GLY A 266 -9.67 26.89 7.55
CA GLY A 266 -9.25 25.58 7.06
C GLY A 266 -8.37 25.69 5.83
N THR A 267 -7.46 24.74 5.65
CA THR A 267 -6.58 24.67 4.48
C THR A 267 -6.74 23.35 3.70
N ILE A 268 -6.44 23.41 2.42
CA ILE A 268 -6.38 22.25 1.55
C ILE A 268 -5.01 22.19 0.86
N THR A 269 -4.58 21.00 0.50
CA THR A 269 -3.36 20.81 -0.30
C THR A 269 -3.72 20.27 -1.69
N LEU A 270 -3.24 20.93 -2.73
CA LEU A 270 -3.36 20.46 -4.11
C LEU A 270 -2.06 19.77 -4.51
N SER A 271 -2.16 18.52 -4.94
CA SER A 271 -1.04 17.71 -5.43
C SER A 271 -1.25 17.39 -6.91
N PRO A 272 -0.38 17.82 -7.84
CA PRO A 272 -0.53 17.50 -9.25
C PRO A 272 -0.33 16.00 -9.50
N ILE A 273 -0.99 15.49 -10.54
CA ILE A 273 -0.84 14.10 -10.99
C ILE A 273 0.28 14.05 -12.02
N THR A 274 1.51 13.88 -11.54
CA THR A 274 2.72 13.86 -12.36
C THR A 274 3.77 12.95 -11.71
N PHE A 275 4.75 12.49 -12.50
CA PHE A 275 5.98 11.87 -11.98
C PHE A 275 7.10 12.87 -11.74
N GLU A 276 6.91 14.13 -12.12
CA GLU A 276 7.85 15.17 -11.74
C GLU A 276 7.81 15.40 -10.23
N GLU A 277 8.96 15.67 -9.62
CA GLU A 277 9.01 16.08 -8.22
C GLU A 277 8.19 17.36 -8.06
N SER A 278 7.14 17.27 -7.29
CA SER A 278 6.21 18.36 -7.06
C SER A 278 5.73 18.29 -5.62
N GLU A 279 6.05 19.32 -4.87
CA GLU A 279 5.45 19.53 -3.56
C GLU A 279 3.99 19.94 -3.73
N GLY A 280 3.12 19.43 -2.86
CA GLY A 280 1.74 19.87 -2.79
C GLY A 280 1.67 21.35 -2.40
N LYS A 281 0.79 22.11 -3.04
CA LYS A 281 0.57 23.54 -2.75
C LYS A 281 -0.58 23.70 -1.78
N VAL A 282 -0.39 24.53 -0.75
CA VAL A 282 -1.39 24.82 0.28
C VAL A 282 -2.26 25.99 -0.18
N TYR A 283 -3.57 25.80 -0.01
CA TYR A 283 -4.61 26.81 -0.30
C TYR A 283 -5.43 27.06 0.97
N TYR A 284 -5.78 28.28 1.22
CA TYR A 284 -6.64 28.71 2.34
C TYR A 284 -7.99 29.23 1.85
N LYS A 285 -9.02 28.99 2.62
CA LYS A 285 -10.37 29.45 2.31
C LYS A 285 -10.47 30.97 2.46
N GLN A 286 -11.09 31.61 1.45
CA GLN A 286 -11.39 33.05 1.45
C GLN A 286 -12.82 33.27 1.94
#